data_07458cbf34fad6a0b27f23992ece4c06
#
_entry.id   07458cbf34fad6a0b27f23992ece4c06
#
_cell.length_a   1.000
_cell.length_b   1.000
_cell.length_c   1.000
_cell.angle_alpha   90.00
_cell.angle_beta   90.00
_cell.angle_gamma   90.00
#
_symmetry.space_group_name_H-M   'P 1'
#
loop_
_entity.id
_entity.type
_entity.pdbx_description
1 polymer ?
#
loop_
_entity_poly.entity_id
_entity_poly.type
_entity_poly.pdbx_seq_one_letter_code
_entity_poly.pdbx_strand_id
1 'polypeptide(L)'
;EMEEVMVIGATNRPDMIDPALIRSGRFDRLVMIGEPDVEGREQILKIHTEDMPMNHNVSLRELAEASTGYVGSDLESIAREAAIEALRQDEEAEEVEMRHFRQAMDNVRPTITEDLREYYEEMEEQFRGSGPDRDQRRGGRIGFQ
;
A
#
# COMPACT_ATOMS: atom_id res chain seq x y z
N GLU A 1 -22.87 -25.25 -11.06
CA GLU A 1 -21.61 -25.20 -10.29
C GLU A 1 -20.62 -24.45 -11.17
N MET A 2 -20.12 -23.28 -10.68
CA MET A 2 -19.01 -22.60 -11.33
C MET A 2 -17.74 -23.22 -10.79
N GLU A 3 -17.24 -24.24 -11.47
CA GLU A 3 -15.94 -24.83 -11.19
C GLU A 3 -14.87 -23.95 -11.89
N GLU A 4 -13.76 -23.69 -11.18
CA GLU A 4 -12.60 -22.94 -11.68
C GLU A 4 -12.76 -21.40 -11.86
N VAL A 5 -13.73 -20.78 -11.18
CA VAL A 5 -13.86 -19.32 -11.19
C VAL A 5 -13.44 -18.75 -9.84
N MET A 6 -12.50 -17.83 -9.84
CA MET A 6 -12.14 -17.01 -8.69
C MET A 6 -12.77 -15.63 -8.81
N VAL A 7 -13.45 -15.18 -7.75
CA VAL A 7 -14.02 -13.82 -7.68
C VAL A 7 -13.21 -13.00 -6.70
N ILE A 8 -12.68 -11.86 -7.15
CA ILE A 8 -11.94 -10.91 -6.34
C ILE A 8 -12.73 -9.61 -6.32
N GLY A 9 -13.06 -9.12 -5.11
CA GLY A 9 -13.64 -7.80 -4.89
C GLY A 9 -12.63 -6.90 -4.18
N ALA A 10 -12.60 -5.63 -4.55
CA ALA A 10 -11.79 -4.63 -3.87
C ALA A 10 -12.67 -3.44 -3.46
N THR A 11 -12.41 -2.87 -2.30
CA THR A 11 -13.10 -1.68 -1.79
C THR A 11 -12.18 -0.87 -0.90
N ASN A 12 -12.32 0.44 -0.91
CA ASN A 12 -11.72 1.37 0.07
C ASN A 12 -12.70 1.71 1.22
N ARG A 13 -13.90 1.12 1.22
CA ARG A 13 -14.94 1.29 2.24
C ARG A 13 -15.36 -0.06 2.80
N PRO A 14 -14.54 -0.69 3.65
CA PRO A 14 -14.85 -1.99 4.24
C PRO A 14 -16.08 -1.95 5.14
N ASP A 15 -16.39 -0.80 5.73
CA ASP A 15 -17.58 -0.54 6.53
C ASP A 15 -18.90 -0.65 5.75
N MET A 16 -18.85 -0.53 4.43
CA MET A 16 -20.01 -0.63 3.55
C MET A 16 -20.25 -2.04 2.98
N ILE A 17 -19.38 -2.99 3.29
CA ILE A 17 -19.56 -4.37 2.83
C ILE A 17 -20.71 -5.02 3.62
N ASP A 18 -21.71 -5.55 2.90
CA ASP A 18 -22.74 -6.34 3.52
C ASP A 18 -22.12 -7.54 4.27
N PRO A 19 -22.34 -7.66 5.59
CA PRO A 19 -21.85 -8.80 6.38
C PRO A 19 -22.21 -10.17 5.79
N ALA A 20 -23.27 -10.26 5.00
CA ALA A 20 -23.65 -11.48 4.30
C ALA A 20 -22.65 -11.91 3.23
N LEU A 21 -21.87 -10.99 2.67
CA LEU A 21 -20.82 -11.30 1.68
C LEU A 21 -19.57 -11.91 2.32
N ILE A 22 -19.30 -11.59 3.58
CA ILE A 22 -18.11 -12.03 4.33
C ILE A 22 -18.33 -13.42 4.99
N ARG A 23 -19.57 -13.90 4.98
CA ARG A 23 -19.89 -15.23 5.53
C ARG A 23 -19.35 -16.33 4.63
N SER A 24 -18.99 -17.47 5.24
CA SER A 24 -18.43 -18.64 4.54
C SER A 24 -19.24 -19.05 3.31
N GLY A 25 -18.55 -19.40 2.23
CA GLY A 25 -19.14 -19.83 0.96
C GLY A 25 -19.40 -18.69 -0.02
N ARG A 26 -18.94 -17.45 0.27
CA ARG A 26 -18.99 -16.30 -0.65
C ARG A 26 -17.60 -15.71 -0.80
N PHE A 27 -17.21 -14.72 0.02
CA PHE A 27 -15.82 -14.28 0.09
C PHE A 27 -15.12 -14.98 1.26
N ASP A 28 -14.33 -15.99 0.94
CA ASP A 28 -13.68 -16.85 1.94
C ASP A 28 -12.42 -16.26 2.54
N ARG A 29 -11.88 -15.21 1.91
CA ARG A 29 -10.67 -14.52 2.35
C ARG A 29 -10.83 -13.02 2.25
N LEU A 30 -10.50 -12.35 3.33
CA LEU A 30 -10.29 -10.91 3.38
C LEU A 30 -8.78 -10.65 3.47
N VAL A 31 -8.31 -9.74 2.64
CA VAL A 31 -6.93 -9.28 2.64
C VAL A 31 -6.96 -7.76 2.77
N MET A 32 -6.39 -7.25 3.85
CA MET A 32 -6.16 -5.82 4.02
C MET A 32 -4.87 -5.46 3.28
N ILE A 33 -4.93 -4.47 2.39
CA ILE A 33 -3.75 -3.85 1.79
C ILE A 33 -3.51 -2.57 2.56
N GLY A 34 -2.54 -2.62 3.46
CA GLY A 34 -2.17 -1.48 4.29
C GLY A 34 -1.17 -0.53 3.63
N GLU A 35 -0.70 0.42 4.43
CA GLU A 35 0.40 1.31 4.09
C GLU A 35 1.67 0.50 3.75
N PRO A 36 2.39 0.83 2.66
CA PRO A 36 3.65 0.15 2.35
C PRO A 36 4.71 0.48 3.40
N ASP A 37 5.50 -0.53 3.79
CA ASP A 37 6.70 -0.33 4.60
C ASP A 37 7.80 0.40 3.82
N VAL A 38 8.94 0.68 4.45
CA VAL A 38 10.03 1.44 3.81
C VAL A 38 10.55 0.70 2.56
N GLU A 39 10.68 -0.62 2.63
CA GLU A 39 11.12 -1.46 1.52
C GLU A 39 10.09 -1.42 0.37
N GLY A 40 8.82 -1.50 0.69
CA GLY A 40 7.72 -1.38 -0.27
C GLY A 40 7.71 -0.02 -0.96
N ARG A 41 7.89 1.07 -0.23
CA ARG A 41 7.96 2.42 -0.79
C ARG A 41 9.18 2.60 -1.71
N GLU A 42 10.34 2.05 -1.32
CA GLU A 42 11.53 2.06 -2.16
C GLU A 42 11.30 1.31 -3.49
N GLN A 43 10.65 0.15 -3.46
CA GLN A 43 10.31 -0.61 -4.67
C GLN A 43 9.30 0.14 -5.55
N ILE A 44 8.29 0.78 -4.95
CA ILE A 44 7.33 1.59 -5.69
C ILE A 44 8.03 2.77 -6.39
N LEU A 45 8.86 3.51 -5.66
CA LEU A 45 9.65 4.59 -6.24
C LEU A 45 10.54 4.09 -7.39
N LYS A 46 11.20 2.94 -7.22
CA LYS A 46 12.03 2.34 -8.25
C LYS A 46 11.25 2.04 -9.54
N ILE A 47 10.03 1.50 -9.41
CA ILE A 47 9.16 1.23 -10.57
C ILE A 47 8.81 2.53 -11.30
N HIS A 48 8.40 3.56 -10.57
CA HIS A 48 7.95 4.82 -11.18
C HIS A 48 9.09 5.74 -11.64
N THR A 49 10.34 5.40 -11.35
CA THR A 49 11.54 6.12 -11.81
C THR A 49 12.41 5.30 -12.76
N GLU A 50 11.97 4.10 -13.20
CA GLU A 50 12.77 3.19 -14.02
C GLU A 50 13.27 3.84 -15.33
N ASP A 51 12.40 4.60 -16.00
CA ASP A 51 12.71 5.30 -17.25
C ASP A 51 13.14 6.77 -17.06
N MET A 52 13.32 7.19 -15.80
CA MET A 52 13.66 8.57 -15.48
C MET A 52 15.18 8.76 -15.46
N PRO A 53 15.74 9.74 -16.19
CA PRO A 53 17.16 10.05 -16.09
C PRO A 53 17.45 10.70 -14.74
N MET A 54 17.89 9.89 -13.78
CA MET A 54 18.19 10.35 -12.42
C MET A 54 19.67 10.66 -12.24
N ASN A 55 19.95 11.78 -11.60
CA ASN A 55 21.31 12.11 -11.17
C ASN A 55 21.76 11.11 -10.07
N HIS A 56 23.08 10.86 -10.03
CA HIS A 56 23.70 9.94 -9.06
C HIS A 56 23.50 10.34 -7.58
N ASN A 57 23.08 11.58 -7.31
CA ASN A 57 22.78 12.05 -5.95
C ASN A 57 21.40 11.61 -5.43
N VAL A 58 20.55 11.01 -6.27
CA VAL A 58 19.22 10.54 -5.87
C VAL A 58 19.33 9.23 -5.12
N SER A 59 18.83 9.20 -3.90
CA SER A 59 18.70 8.00 -3.06
C SER A 59 17.23 7.65 -2.88
N LEU A 60 16.75 6.61 -3.57
CA LEU A 60 15.38 6.12 -3.40
C LEU A 60 15.13 5.62 -1.99
N ARG A 61 16.15 5.09 -1.33
CA ARG A 61 16.07 4.66 0.08
C ARG A 61 15.80 5.83 1.01
N GLU A 62 16.53 6.94 0.85
CA GLU A 62 16.31 8.17 1.65
C GLU A 62 14.88 8.73 1.43
N LEU A 63 14.40 8.74 0.17
CA LEU A 63 13.04 9.15 -0.15
C LEU A 63 11.99 8.22 0.48
N ALA A 64 12.22 6.91 0.45
CA ALA A 64 11.32 5.94 1.07
C ALA A 64 11.25 6.08 2.60
N GLU A 65 12.38 6.39 3.24
CA GLU A 65 12.43 6.66 4.69
C GLU A 65 11.69 7.95 5.05
N ALA A 66 11.80 8.98 4.22
CA ALA A 66 11.13 10.27 4.42
C ALA A 66 9.63 10.26 4.08
N SER A 67 9.14 9.26 3.34
CA SER A 67 7.77 9.22 2.83
C SER A 67 6.80 8.36 3.67
N THR A 68 6.86 8.46 5.00
CA THR A 68 5.89 7.81 5.88
C THR A 68 4.47 8.34 5.64
N GLY A 69 3.48 7.46 5.54
CA GLY A 69 2.08 7.81 5.25
C GLY A 69 1.76 7.94 3.76
N TYR A 70 2.76 7.85 2.88
CA TYR A 70 2.54 7.87 1.45
C TYR A 70 2.21 6.48 0.91
N VAL A 71 1.15 6.40 0.10
CA VAL A 71 0.75 5.18 -0.61
C VAL A 71 1.29 5.18 -2.03
N GLY A 72 1.05 4.09 -2.78
CA GLY A 72 1.59 3.93 -4.14
C GLY A 72 1.28 5.09 -5.08
N SER A 73 0.06 5.59 -5.08
CA SER A 73 -0.36 6.73 -5.91
C SER A 73 0.29 8.05 -5.53
N ASP A 74 0.61 8.23 -4.25
CA ASP A 74 1.32 9.42 -3.79
C ASP A 74 2.77 9.39 -4.27
N LEU A 75 3.44 8.22 -4.15
CA LEU A 75 4.82 8.02 -4.59
C LEU A 75 4.96 8.14 -6.11
N GLU A 76 3.99 7.65 -6.88
CA GLU A 76 3.90 7.91 -8.32
C GLU A 76 3.79 9.41 -8.61
N SER A 77 2.95 10.11 -7.85
CA SER A 77 2.78 11.57 -7.99
C SER A 77 4.06 12.33 -7.66
N ILE A 78 4.80 11.90 -6.62
CA ILE A 78 6.12 12.47 -6.28
C ILE A 78 7.11 12.28 -7.42
N ALA A 79 7.20 11.07 -8.00
CA ALA A 79 8.11 10.81 -9.12
C ALA A 79 7.81 11.72 -10.32
N ARG A 80 6.52 11.82 -10.68
CA ARG A 80 6.07 12.69 -11.78
C ARG A 80 6.32 14.18 -11.50
N GLU A 81 5.98 14.65 -10.29
CA GLU A 81 6.17 16.05 -9.92
C GLU A 81 7.65 16.41 -9.83
N ALA A 82 8.53 15.50 -9.42
CA ALA A 82 9.97 15.73 -9.42
C ALA A 82 10.52 15.94 -10.84
N ALA A 83 10.05 15.19 -11.83
CA ALA A 83 10.42 15.41 -13.23
C ALA A 83 9.91 16.76 -13.77
N ILE A 84 8.68 17.14 -13.42
CA ILE A 84 8.11 18.44 -13.78
C ILE A 84 8.91 19.58 -13.14
N GLU A 85 9.31 19.40 -11.87
CA GLU A 85 10.07 20.43 -11.15
C GLU A 85 11.47 20.62 -11.72
N ALA A 86 12.12 19.55 -12.21
CA ALA A 86 13.38 19.66 -12.93
C ALA A 86 13.25 20.55 -14.17
N LEU A 87 12.22 20.32 -14.98
CA LEU A 87 11.97 21.11 -16.19
C LEU A 87 11.50 22.55 -15.89
N ARG A 88 10.81 22.79 -14.76
CA ARG A 88 10.44 24.15 -14.33
C ARG A 88 11.65 24.98 -13.92
N GLN A 89 12.65 24.36 -13.30
CA GLN A 89 13.87 25.04 -12.87
C GLN A 89 14.85 25.27 -14.03
N ASP A 90 14.90 24.31 -14.96
CA ASP A 90 15.74 24.38 -16.15
C ASP A 90 15.04 23.60 -17.29
N GLU A 91 14.59 24.30 -18.32
CA GLU A 91 13.93 23.70 -19.49
C GLU A 91 14.86 22.74 -20.27
N GLU A 92 16.17 22.84 -20.08
CA GLU A 92 17.18 21.97 -20.68
C GLU A 92 17.69 20.90 -19.70
N ALA A 93 17.00 20.68 -18.55
CA ALA A 93 17.41 19.68 -17.57
C ALA A 93 17.48 18.28 -18.19
N GLU A 94 18.65 17.67 -18.15
CA GLU A 94 18.87 16.30 -18.64
C GLU A 94 18.64 15.23 -17.55
N GLU A 95 18.66 15.62 -16.27
CA GLU A 95 18.55 14.71 -15.14
C GLU A 95 17.67 15.28 -14.02
N VAL A 96 17.00 14.37 -13.31
CA VAL A 96 16.25 14.68 -12.09
C VAL A 96 17.14 14.48 -10.88
N GLU A 97 17.30 15.52 -10.07
CA GLU A 97 18.14 15.51 -8.87
C GLU A 97 17.32 15.30 -7.59
N MET A 98 17.99 14.95 -6.49
CA MET A 98 17.36 14.78 -5.16
C MET A 98 16.58 16.01 -4.69
N ARG A 99 17.03 17.23 -5.03
CA ARG A 99 16.32 18.47 -4.68
C ARG A 99 14.93 18.57 -5.31
N HIS A 100 14.74 18.03 -6.53
CA HIS A 100 13.46 18.04 -7.21
C HIS A 100 12.46 17.08 -6.54
N PHE A 101 12.93 15.92 -6.07
CA PHE A 101 12.12 15.00 -5.27
C PHE A 101 11.71 15.60 -3.92
N ARG A 102 12.62 16.31 -3.25
CA ARG A 102 12.28 16.99 -1.98
C ARG A 102 11.23 18.06 -2.21
N GLN A 103 11.36 18.87 -3.27
CA GLN A 103 10.35 19.85 -3.63
C GLN A 103 9.01 19.21 -4.00
N ALA A 104 9.02 18.08 -4.69
CA ALA A 104 7.81 17.33 -5.00
C ALA A 104 7.11 16.82 -3.72
N MET A 105 7.87 16.35 -2.72
CA MET A 105 7.32 15.94 -1.43
C MET A 105 6.68 17.09 -0.64
N ASP A 106 7.18 18.31 -0.79
CA ASP A 106 6.53 19.49 -0.18
C ASP A 106 5.17 19.80 -0.82
N ASN A 107 4.99 19.44 -2.08
CA ASN A 107 3.75 19.69 -2.84
C ASN A 107 2.73 18.54 -2.74
N VAL A 108 3.19 17.30 -2.62
CA VAL A 108 2.34 16.10 -2.53
C VAL A 108 2.14 15.75 -1.06
N ARG A 109 0.87 15.71 -0.61
CA ARG A 109 0.53 15.34 0.78
C ARG A 109 0.34 13.83 0.88
N PRO A 110 0.72 13.22 2.01
CA PRO A 110 0.46 11.80 2.25
C PRO A 110 -1.06 11.54 2.34
N THR A 111 -1.48 10.44 1.73
CA THR A 111 -2.89 10.00 1.81
C THR A 111 -3.23 9.44 3.19
N ILE A 112 -2.31 8.73 3.85
CA ILE A 112 -2.55 8.14 5.17
C ILE A 112 -2.21 9.18 6.24
N THR A 113 -3.26 9.75 6.83
CA THR A 113 -3.19 10.55 8.04
C THR A 113 -3.25 9.66 9.29
N GLU A 114 -2.90 10.19 10.45
CA GLU A 114 -2.98 9.45 11.71
C GLU A 114 -4.40 8.95 11.99
N ASP A 115 -5.41 9.81 11.81
CA ASP A 115 -6.83 9.45 12.01
C ASP A 115 -7.25 8.29 11.08
N LEU A 116 -6.74 8.30 9.83
CA LEU A 116 -7.06 7.25 8.86
C LEU A 116 -6.33 5.94 9.20
N ARG A 117 -5.13 6.02 9.75
CA ARG A 117 -4.38 4.85 10.23
C ARG A 117 -5.12 4.17 11.40
N GLU A 118 -5.52 4.94 12.41
CA GLU A 118 -6.31 4.44 13.55
C GLU A 118 -7.61 3.78 13.07
N TYR A 119 -8.31 4.41 12.13
CA TYR A 119 -9.52 3.82 11.54
C TYR A 119 -9.27 2.47 10.87
N TYR A 120 -8.19 2.33 10.09
CA TYR A 120 -7.86 1.06 9.44
C TYR A 120 -7.43 -0.01 10.43
N GLU A 121 -6.70 0.33 11.49
CA GLU A 121 -6.32 -0.59 12.56
C GLU A 121 -7.55 -1.13 13.30
N GLU A 122 -8.50 -0.27 13.66
CA GLU A 122 -9.78 -0.69 14.26
C GLU A 122 -10.57 -1.63 13.35
N MET A 123 -10.63 -1.33 12.06
CA MET A 123 -11.31 -2.19 11.09
C MET A 123 -10.63 -3.55 10.94
N GLU A 124 -9.31 -3.60 10.91
CA GLU A 124 -8.56 -4.85 10.85
C GLU A 124 -8.82 -5.74 12.08
N GLU A 125 -8.87 -5.16 13.27
CA GLU A 125 -9.21 -5.88 14.50
C GLU A 125 -10.63 -6.47 14.44
N GLN A 126 -11.61 -5.69 13.97
CA GLN A 126 -12.98 -6.17 13.80
C GLN A 126 -13.07 -7.37 12.84
N PHE A 127 -12.34 -7.32 11.72
CA PHE A 127 -12.33 -8.41 10.74
C PHE A 127 -11.55 -9.63 11.24
N ARG A 128 -10.48 -9.45 12.02
CA ARG A 128 -9.77 -10.57 12.67
C ARG A 128 -10.65 -11.27 13.70
N GLY A 129 -11.47 -10.53 14.47
CA GLY A 129 -12.41 -11.09 15.43
C GLY A 129 -13.62 -11.78 14.82
N SER A 130 -13.92 -11.53 13.54
CA SER A 130 -15.08 -12.09 12.82
C SER A 130 -14.75 -13.33 11.98
N GLY A 131 -13.48 -13.71 11.89
CA GLY A 131 -13.05 -14.92 11.16
C GLY A 131 -13.44 -16.21 11.88
N PRO A 132 -13.72 -17.31 11.16
CA PRO A 132 -14.02 -18.58 11.79
C PRO A 132 -12.84 -19.04 12.63
N ASP A 133 -13.13 -19.29 13.91
CA ASP A 133 -12.23 -19.73 14.97
C ASP A 133 -11.36 -20.92 14.51
N ARG A 134 -10.06 -20.68 14.29
CA ARG A 134 -9.09 -21.71 13.89
C ARG A 134 -8.55 -22.52 15.06
N ASP A 135 -9.10 -22.34 16.28
CA ASP A 135 -8.53 -22.93 17.51
C ASP A 135 -9.12 -24.30 17.89
N GLN A 136 -9.98 -24.91 17.07
CA GLN A 136 -10.54 -26.27 17.40
C GLN A 136 -9.77 -27.45 16.78
N ARG A 137 -8.56 -27.28 16.24
CA ARG A 137 -7.76 -28.43 15.75
C ARG A 137 -6.52 -28.76 16.59
N ARG A 138 -6.52 -28.48 17.89
CA ARG A 138 -5.53 -29.01 18.83
C ARG A 138 -6.23 -29.66 20.02
N GLY A 139 -6.63 -30.91 19.90
CA GLY A 139 -7.18 -31.64 21.06
C GLY A 139 -7.88 -32.95 20.72
N GLY A 140 -7.32 -33.74 19.86
CA GLY A 140 -7.81 -35.12 19.63
C GLY A 140 -6.67 -36.12 19.67
N ARG A 141 -6.10 -36.36 20.88
CA ARG A 141 -5.34 -37.57 21.13
C ARG A 141 -6.34 -38.72 21.23
N ILE A 142 -6.45 -39.52 20.18
CA ILE A 142 -7.10 -40.83 20.26
C ILE A 142 -6.04 -41.80 20.75
N GLY A 143 -6.16 -42.20 22.03
CA GLY A 143 -5.44 -43.33 22.55
C GLY A 143 -6.10 -44.62 22.09
N PHE A 144 -5.34 -45.46 21.42
CA PHE A 144 -5.67 -46.87 21.25
C PHE A 144 -5.01 -47.66 22.38
N GLN A 145 -5.82 -48.39 23.14
CA GLN A 145 -5.41 -49.58 23.89
C GLN A 145 -5.59 -50.79 23.00
#